data_65e663ca65f2e385ffc6c06e30b7db28
#
_entry.id   65e663ca65f2e385ffc6c06e30b7db28
#
_cell.length_a   1.000
_cell.length_b   1.000
_cell.length_c   1.000
_cell.angle_alpha   90.00
_cell.angle_beta   90.00
_cell.angle_gamma   90.00
#
_symmetry.space_group_name_H-M   'P 1'
#
loop_
_entity.id
_entity.type
_entity.pdbx_description
1 polymer ?
#
loop_
_entity_poly.entity_id
_entity_poly.type
_entity_poly.pdbx_seq_one_letter_code
_entity_poly.pdbx_strand_id
1 'polypeptide(L)'
;MKKVLVLLLGLLMTSCYIEEVPNGPNENSGNIIIVPPPNGNGITSQNLVGQTWVVTNYRIGQMGQILPKNDTLRFLTPTTYKYNNYTTTYSLYLTGSGYNLTLNYTPWGNLSGNINDYNITNGQIIGGRFVDISTGSSNTTEYFLWMNKL
;
A
#
# COMPACT_ATOMS: atom_id res chain seq x y z
N MET A 1 -55.11 20.75 29.38
CA MET A 1 -54.94 20.80 27.92
C MET A 1 -53.45 20.66 27.62
N LYS A 2 -53.02 19.47 27.24
CA LYS A 2 -51.58 19.16 26.93
C LYS A 2 -51.41 19.21 25.42
N LYS A 3 -50.61 20.14 24.95
CA LYS A 3 -50.24 20.24 23.53
C LYS A 3 -49.12 19.26 23.26
N VAL A 4 -49.40 18.25 22.44
CA VAL A 4 -48.40 17.29 21.93
C VAL A 4 -47.71 17.94 20.74
N LEU A 5 -46.42 18.21 20.89
CA LEU A 5 -45.56 18.68 19.81
C LEU A 5 -45.04 17.45 19.07
N VAL A 6 -45.56 17.18 17.89
CA VAL A 6 -45.06 16.11 17.01
C VAL A 6 -43.85 16.68 16.23
N LEU A 7 -42.68 16.25 16.61
CA LEU A 7 -41.43 16.56 15.89
C LEU A 7 -41.31 15.59 14.70
N LEU A 8 -41.58 16.12 13.51
CA LEU A 8 -41.41 15.36 12.24
C LEU A 8 -39.93 15.30 11.91
N LEU A 9 -39.29 14.18 12.25
CA LEU A 9 -37.92 13.92 11.87
C LEU A 9 -37.90 13.45 10.41
N GLY A 10 -37.56 14.35 9.48
CA GLY A 10 -37.37 14.01 8.07
C GLY A 10 -36.13 13.14 7.91
N LEU A 11 -36.34 11.87 7.63
CA LEU A 11 -35.28 10.99 7.13
C LEU A 11 -34.92 11.43 5.70
N LEU A 12 -33.78 12.08 5.56
CA LEU A 12 -33.11 12.23 4.27
C LEU A 12 -32.49 10.87 3.89
N MET A 13 -33.25 10.08 3.14
CA MET A 13 -32.74 8.92 2.43
C MET A 13 -31.87 9.43 1.29
N THR A 14 -30.56 9.50 1.50
CA THR A 14 -29.62 9.59 0.38
C THR A 14 -29.64 8.26 -0.36
N SER A 15 -30.42 8.20 -1.41
CA SER A 15 -30.44 7.09 -2.35
C SER A 15 -29.08 7.03 -3.04
N CYS A 16 -28.27 6.02 -2.69
CA CYS A 16 -27.15 5.60 -3.54
C CYS A 16 -27.77 5.06 -4.83
N TYR A 17 -27.68 5.84 -5.89
CA TYR A 17 -28.01 5.38 -7.23
C TYR A 17 -26.90 4.42 -7.69
N ILE A 18 -27.21 3.14 -7.71
CA ILE A 18 -26.37 2.14 -8.37
C ILE A 18 -26.77 2.15 -9.83
N GLU A 19 -25.93 2.74 -10.67
CA GLU A 19 -26.10 2.66 -12.12
C GLU A 19 -25.80 1.23 -12.55
N GLU A 20 -26.85 0.48 -12.91
CA GLU A 20 -26.69 -0.84 -13.50
C GLU A 20 -26.04 -0.70 -14.87
N VAL A 21 -24.79 -1.16 -14.99
CA VAL A 21 -24.10 -1.32 -16.27
C VAL A 21 -24.77 -2.42 -17.05
N PRO A 22 -25.29 -2.19 -18.29
CA PRO A 22 -25.94 -3.23 -19.08
C PRO A 22 -24.95 -4.34 -19.41
N ASN A 23 -25.37 -5.57 -19.10
CA ASN A 23 -24.66 -6.80 -19.44
C ASN A 23 -24.48 -6.91 -20.97
N GLY A 24 -23.25 -6.67 -21.45
CA GLY A 24 -22.80 -7.13 -22.74
C GLY A 24 -22.40 -8.62 -22.69
N PRO A 25 -22.41 -9.32 -23.84
CA PRO A 25 -22.29 -10.77 -23.88
C PRO A 25 -20.92 -11.26 -23.41
N ASN A 26 -21.01 -12.26 -22.56
CA ASN A 26 -20.05 -13.19 -22.01
C ASN A 26 -18.83 -13.45 -22.90
N GLU A 27 -17.64 -12.98 -22.49
CA GLU A 27 -16.40 -13.63 -22.88
C GLU A 27 -15.52 -13.84 -21.64
N ASN A 28 -15.30 -15.12 -21.40
CA ASN A 28 -14.47 -15.74 -20.41
C ASN A 28 -13.02 -15.28 -20.56
N SER A 29 -12.58 -14.34 -19.74
CA SER A 29 -11.18 -14.14 -19.40
C SER A 29 -11.12 -13.21 -18.19
N GLY A 30 -10.67 -13.74 -17.05
CA GLY A 30 -10.53 -13.02 -15.80
C GLY A 30 -9.49 -11.91 -15.85
N ASN A 31 -9.70 -10.91 -16.71
CA ASN A 31 -9.00 -9.65 -16.64
C ASN A 31 -9.74 -8.76 -15.63
N ILE A 32 -9.19 -8.68 -14.43
CA ILE A 32 -9.55 -7.61 -13.52
C ILE A 32 -9.11 -6.32 -14.21
N ILE A 33 -10.05 -5.59 -14.81
CA ILE A 33 -9.82 -4.25 -15.31
C ILE A 33 -9.65 -3.38 -14.07
N ILE A 34 -8.42 -3.12 -13.69
CA ILE A 34 -8.12 -2.07 -12.71
C ILE A 34 -8.36 -0.76 -13.45
N VAL A 35 -9.51 -0.14 -13.22
CA VAL A 35 -9.80 1.21 -13.71
C VAL A 35 -8.81 2.15 -13.02
N PRO A 36 -7.90 2.81 -13.75
CA PRO A 36 -7.03 3.80 -13.14
C PRO A 36 -7.89 4.96 -12.63
N PRO A 37 -7.53 5.56 -11.48
CA PRO A 37 -8.26 6.72 -10.98
C PRO A 37 -8.25 7.84 -12.02
N PRO A 38 -9.36 8.56 -12.19
CA PRO A 38 -9.44 9.66 -13.14
C PRO A 38 -8.50 10.79 -12.72
N ASN A 39 -7.64 11.18 -13.64
CA ASN A 39 -6.69 12.30 -13.58
C ASN A 39 -5.39 12.06 -12.80
N GLY A 40 -4.36 11.76 -13.56
CA GLY A 40 -2.98 11.91 -13.19
C GLY A 40 -2.15 10.70 -13.59
N ASN A 41 -0.95 10.94 -14.02
CA ASN A 41 0.12 9.96 -14.24
C ASN A 41 0.53 9.31 -12.89
N GLY A 42 -0.47 8.91 -12.08
CA GLY A 42 -0.26 8.35 -10.76
C GLY A 42 0.44 7.01 -10.85
N ILE A 43 1.48 6.85 -10.05
CA ILE A 43 2.15 5.58 -9.88
C ILE A 43 1.18 4.60 -9.21
N THR A 44 1.12 3.39 -9.73
CA THR A 44 0.33 2.28 -9.20
C THR A 44 1.25 1.13 -8.83
N SER A 45 0.73 0.12 -8.15
CA SER A 45 1.47 -1.10 -7.88
C SER A 45 1.99 -1.79 -9.15
N GLN A 46 1.36 -1.56 -10.31
CA GLN A 46 1.84 -2.05 -11.60
C GLN A 46 3.23 -1.50 -11.97
N ASN A 47 3.58 -0.31 -11.53
CA ASN A 47 4.90 0.29 -11.79
C ASN A 47 6.04 -0.41 -11.03
N LEU A 48 5.73 -1.17 -9.98
CA LEU A 48 6.70 -1.99 -9.26
C LEU A 48 6.91 -3.35 -9.92
N VAL A 49 5.95 -3.87 -10.69
CA VAL A 49 6.01 -5.21 -11.29
C VAL A 49 7.25 -5.37 -12.16
N GLY A 50 7.97 -6.46 -11.95
CA GLY A 50 9.24 -6.78 -12.63
C GLY A 50 10.47 -6.12 -12.00
N GLN A 51 10.29 -5.16 -11.09
CA GLN A 51 11.42 -4.56 -10.39
C GLN A 51 11.98 -5.51 -9.33
N THR A 52 13.30 -5.47 -9.17
CA THR A 52 14.02 -6.14 -8.09
C THR A 52 14.77 -5.07 -7.28
N TRP A 53 14.57 -5.07 -5.98
CA TRP A 53 15.19 -4.12 -5.06
C TRP A 53 16.05 -4.88 -4.06
N VAL A 54 17.13 -4.28 -3.60
CA VAL A 54 17.99 -4.82 -2.55
C VAL A 54 17.94 -3.92 -1.33
N VAL A 55 17.63 -4.49 -0.18
CA VAL A 55 17.82 -3.83 1.13
C VAL A 55 19.30 -3.90 1.47
N THR A 56 20.00 -2.79 1.38
CA THR A 56 21.45 -2.74 1.63
C THR A 56 21.79 -2.49 3.09
N ASN A 57 20.92 -1.79 3.79
CA ASN A 57 21.09 -1.47 5.21
C ASN A 57 19.73 -1.36 5.89
N TYR A 58 19.72 -1.52 7.21
CA TYR A 58 18.57 -1.23 8.05
C TYR A 58 18.99 -0.67 9.40
N ARG A 59 18.06 -0.04 10.09
CA ARG A 59 18.22 0.45 11.47
C ARG A 59 16.90 0.30 12.20
N ILE A 60 16.94 -0.11 13.46
CA ILE A 60 15.77 -0.20 14.34
C ILE A 60 15.70 1.05 15.21
N GLY A 61 14.60 1.76 15.15
CA GLY A 61 14.39 3.02 15.86
C GLY A 61 15.29 4.16 15.35
N GLN A 62 15.06 5.37 15.85
CA GLN A 62 15.78 6.56 15.40
C GLN A 62 17.25 6.59 15.82
N MET A 63 17.54 6.03 16.97
CA MET A 63 18.90 6.05 17.60
C MET A 63 19.67 4.74 17.41
N GLY A 64 19.10 3.78 16.68
CA GLY A 64 19.74 2.48 16.46
C GLY A 64 20.96 2.58 15.54
N GLN A 65 21.84 1.59 15.63
CA GLN A 65 22.96 1.43 14.72
C GLN A 65 22.47 1.03 13.31
N ILE A 66 23.11 1.57 12.28
CA ILE A 66 22.88 1.13 10.90
C ILE A 66 23.62 -0.19 10.70
N LEU A 67 22.88 -1.22 10.34
CA LEU A 67 23.41 -2.57 10.12
C LEU A 67 23.33 -2.91 8.63
N PRO A 68 24.37 -3.56 8.08
CA PRO A 68 24.35 -4.01 6.69
C PRO A 68 23.32 -5.14 6.51
N LYS A 69 22.75 -5.20 5.31
CA LYS A 69 21.80 -6.21 4.89
C LYS A 69 22.02 -6.50 3.41
N ASN A 70 21.55 -7.64 2.93
CA ASN A 70 21.58 -7.99 1.52
C ASN A 70 20.37 -8.87 1.18
N ASP A 71 19.19 -8.33 1.43
CA ASP A 71 17.94 -9.02 1.13
C ASP A 71 17.32 -8.47 -0.15
N THR A 72 16.73 -9.34 -0.95
CA THR A 72 16.10 -8.97 -2.21
C THR A 72 14.58 -8.97 -2.11
N LEU A 73 13.96 -7.94 -2.72
CA LEU A 73 12.53 -7.84 -2.94
C LEU A 73 12.26 -7.83 -4.44
N ARG A 74 11.61 -8.85 -4.96
CA ARG A 74 11.23 -8.93 -6.38
C ARG A 74 9.72 -8.83 -6.50
N PHE A 75 9.22 -7.77 -7.12
CA PHE A 75 7.79 -7.55 -7.33
C PHE A 75 7.33 -8.38 -8.54
N LEU A 76 6.43 -9.33 -8.30
CA LEU A 76 5.99 -10.33 -9.29
C LEU A 76 4.70 -9.91 -9.98
N THR A 77 3.74 -9.43 -9.23
CA THR A 77 2.42 -8.96 -9.68
C THR A 77 2.08 -7.66 -8.96
N PRO A 78 0.96 -6.98 -9.26
CA PRO A 78 0.54 -5.79 -8.52
C PRO A 78 0.28 -5.99 -7.02
N THR A 79 0.21 -7.23 -6.55
CA THR A 79 -0.12 -7.56 -5.16
C THR A 79 0.83 -8.54 -4.50
N THR A 80 1.74 -9.17 -5.27
CA THR A 80 2.66 -10.17 -4.74
C THR A 80 4.11 -9.81 -5.01
N TYR A 81 4.97 -10.09 -4.05
CA TYR A 81 6.41 -9.96 -4.21
C TYR A 81 7.12 -11.18 -3.58
N LYS A 82 8.37 -11.37 -3.96
CA LYS A 82 9.25 -12.36 -3.39
C LYS A 82 10.28 -11.65 -2.51
N TYR A 83 10.31 -12.00 -1.22
CA TYR A 83 11.35 -11.58 -0.29
C TYR A 83 12.36 -12.72 -0.18
N ASN A 84 13.57 -12.51 -0.71
CA ASN A 84 14.55 -13.60 -0.89
C ASN A 84 13.90 -14.82 -1.58
N ASN A 85 13.59 -15.87 -0.82
CA ASN A 85 12.98 -17.10 -1.32
C ASN A 85 11.49 -17.26 -1.04
N TYR A 86 10.87 -16.33 -0.30
CA TYR A 86 9.47 -16.42 0.10
C TYR A 86 8.60 -15.50 -0.75
N THR A 87 7.53 -16.06 -1.34
CA THR A 87 6.51 -15.26 -2.01
C THR A 87 5.43 -14.84 -1.02
N THR A 88 5.11 -13.55 -1.02
CA THR A 88 4.15 -12.96 -0.12
C THR A 88 3.46 -11.77 -0.78
N THR A 89 2.66 -11.03 -0.05
CA THR A 89 1.84 -9.94 -0.57
C THR A 89 2.38 -8.56 -0.18
N TYR A 90 2.09 -7.57 -1.02
CA TYR A 90 2.28 -6.16 -0.73
C TYR A 90 1.09 -5.34 -1.20
N SER A 91 0.99 -4.13 -0.73
CA SER A 91 0.08 -3.13 -1.27
C SER A 91 0.77 -1.79 -1.45
N LEU A 92 0.35 -1.06 -2.47
CA LEU A 92 0.76 0.32 -2.73
C LEU A 92 -0.50 1.14 -2.99
N TYR A 93 -0.72 2.18 -2.22
CA TYR A 93 -1.86 3.08 -2.41
C TYR A 93 -1.48 4.54 -2.19
N LEU A 94 -2.14 5.41 -2.95
CA LEU A 94 -1.93 6.85 -2.89
C LEU A 94 -2.38 7.40 -1.53
N THR A 95 -1.57 8.30 -0.97
CA THR A 95 -1.87 9.08 0.24
C THR A 95 -1.78 10.57 -0.08
N GLY A 96 -2.11 11.43 0.86
CA GLY A 96 -1.98 12.88 0.67
C GLY A 96 -0.55 13.39 0.45
N SER A 97 0.48 12.58 0.75
CA SER A 97 1.90 12.96 0.69
C SER A 97 2.78 12.02 -0.13
N GLY A 98 2.19 11.17 -0.97
CA GLY A 98 2.89 10.16 -1.76
C GLY A 98 2.16 8.83 -1.75
N TYR A 99 2.87 7.75 -1.54
CA TYR A 99 2.31 6.39 -1.53
C TYR A 99 2.65 5.71 -0.21
N ASN A 100 1.71 4.93 0.30
CA ASN A 100 1.98 3.98 1.38
C ASN A 100 2.31 2.63 0.76
N LEU A 101 3.51 2.13 1.02
CA LEU A 101 3.96 0.79 0.67
C LEU A 101 3.88 -0.10 1.90
N THR A 102 3.05 -1.14 1.83
CA THR A 102 2.99 -2.17 2.86
C THR A 102 3.60 -3.47 2.33
N LEU A 103 4.58 -4.00 3.06
CA LEU A 103 5.27 -5.26 2.77
C LEU A 103 4.90 -6.27 3.86
N ASN A 104 4.18 -7.33 3.50
CA ASN A 104 3.77 -8.35 4.46
C ASN A 104 4.86 -9.42 4.61
N TYR A 105 4.95 -10.03 5.80
CA TYR A 105 5.84 -11.15 6.11
C TYR A 105 7.32 -10.90 5.80
N THR A 106 7.82 -9.72 6.12
CA THR A 106 9.27 -9.47 6.15
C THR A 106 9.88 -10.09 7.41
N PRO A 107 11.22 -10.23 7.50
CA PRO A 107 11.88 -10.66 8.73
C PRO A 107 11.61 -9.76 9.94
N TRP A 108 11.12 -8.55 9.70
CA TRP A 108 10.78 -7.57 10.72
C TRP A 108 9.28 -7.43 10.98
N GLY A 109 8.46 -8.33 10.45
CA GLY A 109 6.99 -8.28 10.53
C GLY A 109 6.33 -7.74 9.26
N ASN A 110 5.15 -7.16 9.42
CA ASN A 110 4.44 -6.48 8.34
C ASN A 110 4.82 -5.00 8.36
N LEU A 111 5.61 -4.56 7.40
CA LEU A 111 6.13 -3.20 7.37
C LEU A 111 5.24 -2.28 6.52
N SER A 112 4.92 -1.11 7.05
CA SER A 112 4.21 -0.06 6.32
C SER A 112 4.99 1.24 6.38
N GLY A 113 5.23 1.87 5.24
CA GLY A 113 6.00 3.11 5.14
C GLY A 113 5.57 3.98 3.96
N ASN A 114 5.81 5.28 4.09
CA ASN A 114 5.54 6.22 3.01
C ASN A 114 6.74 6.32 2.06
N ILE A 115 6.45 6.25 0.78
CA ILE A 115 7.39 6.45 -0.32
C ILE A 115 6.81 7.47 -1.29
N ASN A 116 7.60 7.99 -2.19
CA ASN A 116 7.19 8.98 -3.20
C ASN A 116 7.51 8.52 -4.62
N ASP A 117 7.11 9.32 -5.61
CA ASP A 117 7.36 9.04 -7.02
C ASP A 117 8.84 8.84 -7.33
N TYR A 118 9.71 9.64 -6.72
CA TYR A 118 11.16 9.52 -6.88
C TYR A 118 11.65 8.15 -6.43
N ASN A 119 11.18 7.66 -5.28
CA ASN A 119 11.58 6.34 -4.77
C ASN A 119 11.22 5.24 -5.77
N ILE A 120 10.03 5.28 -6.35
CA ILE A 120 9.56 4.25 -7.28
C ILE A 120 10.24 4.37 -8.64
N THR A 121 10.38 5.60 -9.17
CA THR A 121 10.93 5.87 -10.50
C THR A 121 12.44 5.60 -10.53
N ASN A 122 13.18 6.12 -9.55
CA ASN A 122 14.62 5.98 -9.47
C ASN A 122 15.05 4.70 -8.74
N GLY A 123 14.10 4.02 -8.09
CA GLY A 123 14.37 2.78 -7.39
C GLY A 123 15.33 2.95 -6.21
N GLN A 124 15.21 4.04 -5.46
CA GLN A 124 16.07 4.32 -4.32
C GLN A 124 15.28 4.81 -3.12
N ILE A 125 15.53 4.19 -1.97
CA ILE A 125 15.04 4.63 -0.66
C ILE A 125 16.25 4.79 0.25
N ILE A 126 16.41 5.98 0.82
CA ILE A 126 17.53 6.33 1.71
C ILE A 126 16.97 6.58 3.10
N GLY A 127 17.12 5.62 4.01
CA GLY A 127 16.61 5.72 5.38
C GLY A 127 15.09 5.90 5.44
N GLY A 128 14.35 5.26 4.53
CA GLY A 128 12.88 5.30 4.53
C GLY A 128 12.32 4.70 5.82
N ARG A 129 11.44 5.45 6.48
CA ARG A 129 10.80 5.01 7.73
C ARG A 129 9.67 4.05 7.42
N PHE A 130 9.74 2.86 7.98
CA PHE A 130 8.70 1.85 7.98
C PHE A 130 8.31 1.50 9.42
N VAL A 131 7.06 1.15 9.62
CA VAL A 131 6.51 0.78 10.93
C VAL A 131 6.02 -0.65 10.85
N ASP A 132 6.35 -1.48 11.83
CA ASP A 132 5.76 -2.82 11.94
C ASP A 132 4.30 -2.69 12.40
N ILE A 133 3.39 -3.16 11.55
CA ILE A 133 1.95 -3.16 11.80
C ILE A 133 1.40 -4.52 12.22
N SER A 134 2.27 -5.53 12.42
CA SER A 134 1.85 -6.91 12.74
C SER A 134 1.15 -7.01 14.08
N THR A 135 1.53 -6.19 15.04
CA THR A 135 1.14 -6.38 16.45
C THR A 135 -0.12 -5.63 16.84
N GLY A 136 -0.61 -4.71 16.01
CA GLY A 136 -1.78 -3.87 16.33
C GLY A 136 -1.62 -3.08 17.65
N SER A 137 -0.40 -3.01 18.16
CA SER A 137 -0.04 -2.49 19.48
C SER A 137 0.29 -0.99 19.41
N SER A 138 0.07 -0.29 20.52
CA SER A 138 0.52 1.08 20.72
C SER A 138 2.05 1.25 20.68
N ASN A 139 2.81 0.17 20.78
CA ASN A 139 4.27 0.14 20.69
C ASN A 139 4.71 -0.42 19.33
N THR A 140 4.58 0.38 18.30
CA THR A 140 5.03 0.02 16.96
C THR A 140 6.55 0.17 16.86
N THR A 141 7.24 -0.88 16.41
CA THR A 141 8.68 -0.80 16.12
C THR A 141 8.90 -0.08 14.81
N GLU A 142 9.78 0.91 14.83
CA GLU A 142 10.19 1.65 13.63
C GLU A 142 11.44 1.03 13.03
N TYR A 143 11.42 0.87 11.71
CA TYR A 143 12.56 0.44 10.91
C TYR A 143 12.88 1.51 9.89
N PHE A 144 14.16 1.78 9.73
CA PHE A 144 14.67 2.64 8.66
C PHE A 144 15.40 1.75 7.67
N LEU A 145 14.99 1.79 6.41
CA LEU A 145 15.51 0.92 5.36
C LEU A 145 16.22 1.73 4.29
N TRP A 146 17.34 1.20 3.82
CA TRP A 146 18.05 1.67 2.62
C TRP A 146 17.87 0.60 1.55
N MET A 147 17.26 0.98 0.45
CA MET A 147 16.96 0.07 -0.64
C MET A 147 17.36 0.68 -1.98
N ASN A 148 17.89 -0.13 -2.87
CA ASN A 148 18.23 0.25 -4.23
C ASN A 148 17.66 -0.78 -5.20
N LYS A 149 17.13 -0.28 -6.32
CA LYS A 149 16.73 -1.10 -7.46
C LYS A 149 17.98 -1.64 -8.16
N LEU A 150 17.92 -2.91 -8.57
CA LEU A 150 18.93 -3.57 -9.43
C LEU A 150 18.66 -3.31 -10.91
#